data_9d47afac7d0791fddee17d93fe1ff746
#
_entry.id   9d47afac7d0791fddee17d93fe1ff746
#
_cell.length_a   1.000
_cell.length_b   1.000
_cell.length_c   1.000
_cell.angle_alpha   90.00
_cell.angle_beta   90.00
_cell.angle_gamma   90.00
#
_symmetry.space_group_name_H-M   'P 1'
#
loop_
_entity.id
_entity.type
_entity.pdbx_description
1 polymer ?
#
loop_
_entity_poly.entity_id
_entity_poly.type
_entity_poly.pdbx_seq_one_letter_code
_entity_poly.pdbx_strand_id
1 'polypeptide(L)'
;MQPVVVADGVRKAYGDTAAVDGVSLSVGAGEVFALVGPNGAGKTTLVRCLTGTTAPDAGTVELLGEPPGEASEQRVGLLPQDFLPPDRLTAAELVEYYAGLYEDARDPEGVLREVGLDPGTGTWYGDLSGGEQRRACVAAALVNDPDVLFLDEPTTAVDPAGRRALWRVFERLADAGTTIVLTTHDMAEAERLADRVALLVDGSVAATGTPQELIADYGGPTRLVVELAGALDAGEEMDVAGFDPEVTGEGVVFADVAPEDIDDVVAALNDAGVDFEALSWREPTLEDAYLELAGDAEGVAADDAVGAAEVGR
;
A
#
# COMPACT_ATOMS: atom_id res chain seq x y z
N MET A 1 19.72 11.23 4.90
CA MET A 1 18.99 12.23 4.07
C MET A 1 18.18 13.10 5.00
N GLN A 2 17.95 14.36 4.69
CA GLN A 2 17.08 15.20 5.52
C GLN A 2 15.63 14.84 5.20
N PRO A 3 14.76 14.59 6.20
CA PRO A 3 13.37 14.25 5.95
C PRO A 3 12.63 15.46 5.34
N VAL A 4 11.72 15.20 4.42
CA VAL A 4 10.85 16.20 3.79
C VAL A 4 9.40 16.11 4.27
N VAL A 5 9.00 14.96 4.85
CA VAL A 5 7.74 14.78 5.57
C VAL A 5 8.07 14.22 6.94
N VAL A 6 7.56 14.83 8.00
CA VAL A 6 7.70 14.34 9.39
C VAL A 6 6.35 14.40 10.08
N ALA A 7 5.96 13.31 10.69
CA ALA A 7 4.83 13.25 11.62
C ALA A 7 5.35 12.78 12.97
N ASP A 8 4.93 13.43 14.05
CA ASP A 8 5.31 13.07 15.42
C ASP A 8 4.08 13.05 16.32
N GLY A 9 3.72 11.83 16.76
CA GLY A 9 2.59 11.56 17.64
C GLY A 9 1.23 12.02 17.09
N VAL A 10 1.03 11.98 15.77
CA VAL A 10 -0.17 12.49 15.11
C VAL A 10 -1.38 11.69 15.54
N ARG A 11 -2.43 12.40 16.01
CA ARG A 11 -3.75 11.84 16.38
C ARG A 11 -4.85 12.56 15.65
N LYS A 12 -5.85 11.78 15.19
CA LYS A 12 -7.07 12.31 14.57
C LYS A 12 -8.26 11.42 14.85
N ALA A 13 -9.34 12.02 15.37
CA ALA A 13 -10.58 11.33 15.65
C ALA A 13 -11.75 11.98 14.91
N TYR A 14 -12.78 11.20 14.61
CA TYR A 14 -14.07 11.65 14.09
C TYR A 14 -15.17 11.07 14.99
N GLY A 15 -15.78 11.95 15.80
CA GLY A 15 -16.66 11.51 16.88
C GLY A 15 -15.91 10.66 17.88
N ASP A 16 -16.40 9.44 18.15
CA ASP A 16 -15.80 8.52 19.11
C ASP A 16 -14.77 7.57 18.46
N THR A 17 -14.51 7.70 17.14
CA THR A 17 -13.59 6.83 16.41
C THR A 17 -12.26 7.51 16.20
N ALA A 18 -11.18 6.96 16.77
CA ALA A 18 -9.82 7.36 16.46
C ALA A 18 -9.45 6.80 15.08
N ALA A 19 -9.27 7.68 14.10
CA ALA A 19 -8.85 7.29 12.75
C ALA A 19 -7.33 7.24 12.60
N VAL A 20 -6.61 8.02 13.41
CA VAL A 20 -5.14 7.99 13.53
C VAL A 20 -4.80 8.14 15.00
N ASP A 21 -4.00 7.23 15.54
CA ASP A 21 -3.68 7.17 16.96
C ASP A 21 -2.17 7.11 17.23
N GLY A 22 -1.57 8.30 17.41
CA GLY A 22 -0.17 8.44 17.84
C GLY A 22 0.86 8.07 16.77
N VAL A 23 0.54 8.28 15.48
CA VAL A 23 1.43 7.95 14.37
C VAL A 23 2.65 8.87 14.33
N SER A 24 3.84 8.24 14.30
CA SER A 24 5.12 8.92 14.04
C SER A 24 5.82 8.26 12.85
N LEU A 25 6.20 9.08 11.87
CA LEU A 25 6.94 8.63 10.68
C LEU A 25 7.78 9.76 10.09
N SER A 26 8.74 9.39 9.24
CA SER A 26 9.53 10.34 8.47
C SER A 26 9.80 9.81 7.06
N VAL A 27 9.74 10.70 6.06
CA VAL A 27 10.02 10.38 4.65
C VAL A 27 11.19 11.23 4.18
N GLY A 28 12.19 10.58 3.58
CA GLY A 28 13.38 11.23 3.02
C GLY A 28 13.12 11.86 1.66
N ALA A 29 13.97 12.79 1.25
CA ALA A 29 13.91 13.37 -0.10
C ALA A 29 14.21 12.30 -1.17
N GLY A 30 13.35 12.21 -2.20
CA GLY A 30 13.47 11.24 -3.30
C GLY A 30 13.09 9.81 -2.92
N GLU A 31 12.51 9.60 -1.73
CA GLU A 31 12.04 8.30 -1.25
C GLU A 31 10.62 8.03 -1.76
N VAL A 32 10.36 6.78 -2.13
CA VAL A 32 9.00 6.26 -2.30
C VAL A 32 8.58 5.59 -1.00
N PHE A 33 7.65 6.21 -0.28
CA PHE A 33 7.15 5.74 1.00
C PHE A 33 5.69 5.30 0.88
N ALA A 34 5.39 4.05 1.25
CA ALA A 34 4.04 3.52 1.20
C ALA A 34 3.40 3.44 2.59
N LEU A 35 2.17 3.93 2.69
CA LEU A 35 1.27 3.69 3.83
C LEU A 35 0.32 2.55 3.45
N VAL A 36 0.46 1.40 4.09
CA VAL A 36 -0.22 0.16 3.71
C VAL A 36 -1.14 -0.31 4.83
N GLY A 37 -2.30 -0.83 4.46
CA GLY A 37 -3.28 -1.38 5.39
C GLY A 37 -4.66 -1.50 4.74
N PRO A 38 -5.63 -2.17 5.37
CA PRO A 38 -6.97 -2.35 4.85
C PRO A 38 -7.76 -1.04 4.78
N ASN A 39 -8.95 -1.13 4.22
CA ASN A 39 -9.89 -0.01 4.24
C ASN A 39 -10.30 0.30 5.68
N GLY A 40 -10.24 1.58 6.05
CA GLY A 40 -10.51 2.02 7.42
C GLY A 40 -9.28 2.10 8.35
N ALA A 41 -8.10 1.61 7.96
CA ALA A 41 -6.89 1.67 8.79
C ALA A 41 -6.35 3.09 9.05
N GLY A 42 -6.97 4.13 8.51
CA GLY A 42 -6.57 5.53 8.77
C GLY A 42 -5.68 6.17 7.70
N LYS A 43 -5.30 5.46 6.63
CA LYS A 43 -4.38 5.92 5.57
C LYS A 43 -4.75 7.29 4.99
N THR A 44 -5.97 7.43 4.45
CA THR A 44 -6.47 8.69 3.88
C THR A 44 -6.51 9.82 4.92
N THR A 45 -6.89 9.50 6.17
CA THR A 45 -6.90 10.50 7.25
C THR A 45 -5.49 10.98 7.56
N LEU A 46 -4.52 10.07 7.60
CA LEU A 46 -3.12 10.42 7.81
C LEU A 46 -2.59 11.29 6.67
N VAL A 47 -2.83 10.93 5.40
CA VAL A 47 -2.47 11.77 4.24
C VAL A 47 -3.08 13.16 4.35
N ARG A 48 -4.35 13.29 4.74
CA ARG A 48 -4.99 14.59 4.96
C ARG A 48 -4.32 15.42 6.07
N CYS A 49 -3.81 14.76 7.12
CA CYS A 49 -3.02 15.43 8.15
C CYS A 49 -1.65 15.85 7.61
N LEU A 50 -0.95 14.97 6.87
CA LEU A 50 0.38 15.25 6.31
C LEU A 50 0.35 16.39 5.28
N THR A 51 -0.73 16.52 4.52
CA THR A 51 -0.91 17.57 3.50
C THR A 51 -1.55 18.86 4.05
N GLY A 52 -1.94 18.87 5.34
CA GLY A 52 -2.62 20.02 5.94
C GLY A 52 -4.09 20.22 5.52
N THR A 53 -4.64 19.28 4.71
CA THR A 53 -6.07 19.31 4.33
C THR A 53 -6.97 19.13 5.56
N THR A 54 -6.47 18.48 6.59
CA THR A 54 -7.14 18.35 7.91
C THR A 54 -6.10 18.55 9.00
N ALA A 55 -6.41 19.39 9.98
CA ALA A 55 -5.55 19.56 11.14
C ALA A 55 -5.62 18.33 12.05
N PRO A 56 -4.49 17.79 12.55
CA PRO A 56 -4.48 16.76 13.58
C PRO A 56 -5.07 17.31 14.90
N ASP A 57 -5.61 16.42 15.74
CA ASP A 57 -6.12 16.77 17.06
C ASP A 57 -4.99 16.83 18.11
N ALA A 58 -3.88 16.09 17.85
CA ALA A 58 -2.65 16.13 18.63
C ALA A 58 -1.45 15.72 17.77
N GLY A 59 -0.25 15.99 18.27
CA GLY A 59 0.99 15.76 17.54
C GLY A 59 1.34 16.90 16.59
N THR A 60 2.41 16.72 15.84
CA THR A 60 2.89 17.73 14.87
C THR A 60 3.18 17.10 13.52
N VAL A 61 3.05 17.91 12.46
CA VAL A 61 3.43 17.55 11.10
C VAL A 61 4.30 18.65 10.52
N GLU A 62 5.38 18.25 9.88
CA GLU A 62 6.22 19.14 9.06
C GLU A 62 6.26 18.60 7.63
N LEU A 63 6.04 19.48 6.65
CA LEU A 63 6.13 19.21 5.22
C LEU A 63 7.13 20.20 4.61
N LEU A 64 8.22 19.68 4.02
CA LEU A 64 9.31 20.49 3.48
C LEU A 64 9.95 21.44 4.52
N GLY A 65 9.92 21.06 5.81
CA GLY A 65 10.48 21.81 6.93
C GLY A 65 9.56 22.93 7.49
N GLU A 66 8.31 22.99 7.05
CA GLU A 66 7.29 23.94 7.47
C GLU A 66 6.01 23.22 7.92
N PRO A 67 5.12 23.86 8.72
CA PRO A 67 3.78 23.34 8.95
C PRO A 67 3.06 23.13 7.59
N PRO A 68 2.28 22.06 7.40
CA PRO A 68 1.71 21.73 6.07
C PRO A 68 0.87 22.86 5.45
N GLY A 69 0.15 23.66 6.27
CA GLY A 69 -0.64 24.80 5.80
C GLY A 69 0.18 26.03 5.39
N GLU A 70 1.49 26.05 5.67
CA GLU A 70 2.44 27.09 5.30
C GLU A 70 3.39 26.66 4.18
N ALA A 71 3.47 25.35 3.93
CA ALA A 71 4.26 24.79 2.83
C ALA A 71 3.73 25.30 1.48
N SER A 72 4.65 25.60 0.57
CA SER A 72 4.28 26.09 -0.77
C SER A 72 3.48 25.05 -1.54
N GLU A 73 2.25 25.38 -1.93
CA GLU A 73 1.39 24.54 -2.79
C GLU A 73 2.06 24.22 -4.13
N GLN A 74 2.97 25.08 -4.61
CA GLN A 74 3.77 24.84 -5.83
C GLN A 74 4.63 23.57 -5.71
N ARG A 75 5.11 23.23 -4.49
CA ARG A 75 6.05 22.15 -4.24
C ARG A 75 5.38 20.83 -3.83
N VAL A 76 4.05 20.82 -3.69
CA VAL A 76 3.29 19.67 -3.22
C VAL A 76 2.25 19.26 -4.25
N GLY A 77 2.32 18.03 -4.72
CA GLY A 77 1.27 17.40 -5.54
C GLY A 77 0.39 16.52 -4.67
N LEU A 78 -0.92 16.56 -4.90
CA LEU A 78 -1.87 15.70 -4.20
C LEU A 78 -2.86 15.09 -5.17
N LEU A 79 -2.94 13.77 -5.22
CA LEU A 79 -4.01 13.03 -5.86
C LEU A 79 -4.89 12.36 -4.80
N PRO A 80 -6.04 12.94 -4.44
CA PRO A 80 -6.97 12.32 -3.51
C PRO A 80 -7.59 11.04 -4.08
N GLN A 81 -8.06 10.17 -3.19
CA GLN A 81 -8.77 8.94 -3.59
C GLN A 81 -10.01 9.27 -4.44
N ASP A 82 -10.85 10.22 -3.98
CA ASP A 82 -12.11 10.61 -4.59
C ASP A 82 -11.97 11.80 -5.56
N PHE A 83 -10.86 11.84 -6.33
CA PHE A 83 -10.68 12.88 -7.33
C PHE A 83 -11.49 12.55 -8.58
N LEU A 84 -12.59 13.29 -8.79
CA LEU A 84 -13.56 13.10 -9.88
C LEU A 84 -13.66 14.37 -10.74
N PRO A 85 -12.88 14.48 -11.82
CA PRO A 85 -13.01 15.56 -12.80
C PRO A 85 -14.38 15.53 -13.50
N PRO A 86 -14.84 16.67 -14.04
CA PRO A 86 -16.05 16.73 -14.86
C PRO A 86 -15.93 15.85 -16.11
N ASP A 87 -16.96 15.03 -16.40
CA ASP A 87 -16.97 14.06 -17.50
C ASP A 87 -16.73 14.68 -18.89
N ARG A 88 -17.06 15.97 -19.07
CA ARG A 88 -16.99 16.69 -20.36
C ARG A 88 -15.76 17.57 -20.53
N LEU A 89 -14.74 17.40 -19.70
CA LEU A 89 -13.40 17.90 -19.98
C LEU A 89 -12.60 16.83 -20.72
N THR A 90 -11.76 17.23 -21.63
CA THR A 90 -10.70 16.36 -22.15
C THR A 90 -9.55 16.26 -21.14
N ALA A 91 -8.68 15.26 -21.26
CA ALA A 91 -7.49 15.17 -20.41
C ALA A 91 -6.60 16.42 -20.55
N ALA A 92 -6.52 17.01 -21.75
CA ALA A 92 -5.77 18.23 -22.02
C ALA A 92 -6.38 19.42 -21.25
N GLU A 93 -7.69 19.67 -21.40
CA GLU A 93 -8.40 20.75 -20.68
C GLU A 93 -8.31 20.58 -19.16
N LEU A 94 -8.36 19.34 -18.66
CA LEU A 94 -8.17 19.07 -17.24
C LEU A 94 -6.80 19.52 -16.74
N VAL A 95 -5.73 19.08 -17.41
CA VAL A 95 -4.36 19.41 -17.01
C VAL A 95 -4.07 20.91 -17.21
N GLU A 96 -4.56 21.52 -18.30
CA GLU A 96 -4.48 22.97 -18.52
C GLU A 96 -5.18 23.76 -17.42
N TYR A 97 -6.37 23.33 -16.97
CA TYR A 97 -7.09 23.96 -15.87
C TYR A 97 -6.25 23.98 -14.59
N TYR A 98 -5.64 22.82 -14.23
CA TYR A 98 -4.78 22.75 -13.04
C TYR A 98 -3.47 23.53 -13.23
N ALA A 99 -2.88 23.53 -14.42
CA ALA A 99 -1.73 24.35 -14.73
C ALA A 99 -2.00 25.85 -14.49
N GLY A 100 -3.21 26.31 -14.84
CA GLY A 100 -3.63 27.68 -14.63
C GLY A 100 -3.73 28.13 -13.17
N LEU A 101 -3.64 27.22 -12.20
CA LEU A 101 -3.65 27.53 -10.76
C LEU A 101 -2.24 27.86 -10.21
N TYR A 102 -1.19 27.59 -10.97
CA TYR A 102 0.19 27.76 -10.55
C TYR A 102 0.92 28.80 -11.40
N GLU A 103 1.86 29.53 -10.79
CA GLU A 103 2.66 30.53 -11.51
C GLU A 103 3.70 29.89 -12.45
N ASP A 104 4.34 28.81 -11.97
CA ASP A 104 5.39 28.06 -12.69
C ASP A 104 4.92 26.61 -12.99
N ALA A 105 3.85 26.49 -13.78
CA ALA A 105 3.36 25.17 -14.18
C ALA A 105 4.22 24.55 -15.30
N ARG A 106 4.33 23.24 -15.30
CA ARG A 106 4.90 22.47 -16.41
C ARG A 106 4.01 22.56 -17.65
N ASP A 107 4.59 22.30 -18.83
CA ASP A 107 3.83 22.16 -20.06
C ASP A 107 2.79 21.03 -19.97
N PRO A 108 1.46 21.33 -20.02
CA PRO A 108 0.40 20.33 -19.87
C PRO A 108 0.50 19.18 -20.87
N GLU A 109 0.85 19.46 -22.13
CA GLU A 109 1.01 18.42 -23.14
C GLU A 109 2.22 17.49 -22.81
N GLY A 110 3.31 18.06 -22.30
CA GLY A 110 4.49 17.33 -21.86
C GLY A 110 4.14 16.36 -20.73
N VAL A 111 3.41 16.85 -19.73
CA VAL A 111 2.98 16.03 -18.57
C VAL A 111 2.02 14.92 -19.01
N LEU A 112 1.08 15.19 -19.93
CA LEU A 112 0.20 14.15 -20.49
C LEU A 112 0.99 13.05 -21.20
N ARG A 113 1.98 13.41 -22.03
CA ARG A 113 2.84 12.41 -22.69
C ARG A 113 3.64 11.58 -21.68
N GLU A 114 4.09 12.19 -20.59
CA GLU A 114 4.81 11.51 -19.50
C GLU A 114 3.98 10.44 -18.83
N VAL A 115 2.68 10.69 -18.59
CA VAL A 115 1.76 9.68 -18.06
C VAL A 115 1.21 8.73 -19.14
N GLY A 116 1.66 8.86 -20.38
CA GLY A 116 1.29 7.99 -21.50
C GLY A 116 -0.09 8.28 -22.07
N LEU A 117 -0.51 9.55 -22.05
CA LEU A 117 -1.72 10.03 -22.72
C LEU A 117 -1.35 10.89 -23.93
N ASP A 118 -2.11 10.77 -25.00
CA ASP A 118 -1.98 11.66 -26.17
C ASP A 118 -2.83 12.92 -25.93
N PRO A 119 -2.22 14.10 -25.84
CA PRO A 119 -2.94 15.36 -25.62
C PRO A 119 -3.89 15.73 -26.75
N GLY A 120 -3.72 15.15 -27.94
CA GLY A 120 -4.51 15.47 -29.15
C GLY A 120 -5.79 14.66 -29.32
N THR A 121 -6.11 13.69 -28.42
CA THR A 121 -7.26 12.77 -28.67
C THR A 121 -8.62 13.46 -28.67
N GLY A 122 -8.80 14.57 -27.96
CA GLY A 122 -10.10 15.25 -27.84
C GLY A 122 -11.20 14.40 -27.21
N THR A 123 -10.84 13.22 -26.63
CA THR A 123 -11.78 12.31 -25.94
C THR A 123 -12.14 12.92 -24.60
N TRP A 124 -13.42 12.95 -24.27
CA TRP A 124 -13.88 13.42 -22.96
C TRP A 124 -13.45 12.48 -21.84
N TYR A 125 -13.20 13.04 -20.67
CA TYR A 125 -12.78 12.28 -19.48
C TYR A 125 -13.72 11.11 -19.18
N GLY A 126 -15.04 11.32 -19.24
CA GLY A 126 -16.04 10.28 -19.02
C GLY A 126 -16.01 9.12 -20.02
N ASP A 127 -15.43 9.33 -21.22
CA ASP A 127 -15.31 8.32 -22.29
C ASP A 127 -13.93 7.62 -22.28
N LEU A 128 -13.00 8.06 -21.42
CA LEU A 128 -11.70 7.41 -21.23
C LEU A 128 -11.88 6.08 -20.46
N SER A 129 -10.99 5.12 -20.70
CA SER A 129 -10.88 3.94 -19.83
C SER A 129 -10.48 4.35 -18.40
N GLY A 130 -10.83 3.55 -17.39
CA GLY A 130 -10.49 3.85 -15.99
C GLY A 130 -8.99 4.11 -15.77
N GLY A 131 -8.13 3.35 -16.47
CA GLY A 131 -6.68 3.57 -16.43
C GLY A 131 -6.25 4.90 -17.08
N GLU A 132 -6.91 5.34 -18.17
CA GLU A 132 -6.64 6.64 -18.79
C GLU A 132 -7.16 7.78 -17.92
N GLN A 133 -8.36 7.64 -17.32
CA GLN A 133 -8.91 8.59 -16.36
C GLN A 133 -7.95 8.80 -15.20
N ARG A 134 -7.44 7.71 -14.60
CA ARG A 134 -6.51 7.82 -13.47
C ARG A 134 -5.17 8.44 -13.87
N ARG A 135 -4.63 8.13 -15.06
CA ARG A 135 -3.44 8.81 -15.59
C ARG A 135 -3.65 10.30 -15.83
N ALA A 136 -4.83 10.71 -16.29
CA ALA A 136 -5.17 12.13 -16.42
C ALA A 136 -5.21 12.84 -15.06
N CYS A 137 -5.73 12.17 -14.02
CA CYS A 137 -5.72 12.69 -12.65
C CYS A 137 -4.29 12.80 -12.09
N VAL A 138 -3.44 11.80 -12.34
CA VAL A 138 -2.01 11.87 -11.98
C VAL A 138 -1.31 13.03 -12.69
N ALA A 139 -1.60 13.24 -14.00
CA ALA A 139 -1.05 14.38 -14.75
C ALA A 139 -1.44 15.72 -14.12
N ALA A 140 -2.70 15.87 -13.68
CA ALA A 140 -3.14 17.08 -13.00
C ALA A 140 -2.42 17.32 -11.67
N ALA A 141 -2.03 16.26 -10.95
CA ALA A 141 -1.27 16.35 -9.70
C ALA A 141 0.24 16.58 -9.90
N LEU A 142 0.73 16.48 -11.14
CA LEU A 142 2.15 16.64 -11.50
C LEU A 142 2.45 18.00 -12.15
N VAL A 143 1.43 18.73 -12.56
CA VAL A 143 1.60 19.93 -13.40
C VAL A 143 2.35 21.07 -12.69
N ASN A 144 2.36 21.09 -11.37
CA ASN A 144 3.08 22.05 -10.52
C ASN A 144 4.56 21.67 -10.27
N ASP A 145 5.09 20.59 -10.89
CA ASP A 145 6.45 20.08 -10.70
C ASP A 145 6.81 19.85 -9.21
N PRO A 146 6.05 18.99 -8.51
CA PRO A 146 6.14 18.89 -7.06
C PRO A 146 7.42 18.21 -6.58
N ASP A 147 7.99 18.71 -5.47
CA ASP A 147 9.07 18.02 -4.73
C ASP A 147 8.54 16.79 -3.99
N VAL A 148 7.28 16.87 -3.51
CA VAL A 148 6.59 15.79 -2.81
C VAL A 148 5.22 15.53 -3.44
N LEU A 149 4.97 14.31 -3.87
CA LEU A 149 3.72 13.86 -4.48
C LEU A 149 3.00 12.88 -3.54
N PHE A 150 1.81 13.26 -3.09
CA PHE A 150 0.93 12.38 -2.34
C PHE A 150 -0.09 11.71 -3.28
N LEU A 151 -0.18 10.38 -3.21
CA LEU A 151 -1.05 9.55 -4.03
C LEU A 151 -1.94 8.71 -3.11
N ASP A 152 -3.21 9.07 -2.98
CA ASP A 152 -4.15 8.31 -2.16
C ASP A 152 -4.86 7.25 -3.01
N GLU A 153 -4.50 5.99 -2.81
CA GLU A 153 -5.00 4.81 -3.53
C GLU A 153 -4.97 4.99 -5.07
N PRO A 154 -3.80 5.26 -5.67
CA PRO A 154 -3.69 5.70 -7.07
C PRO A 154 -4.13 4.65 -8.10
N THR A 155 -4.15 3.38 -7.76
CA THR A 155 -4.43 2.28 -8.68
C THR A 155 -5.74 1.55 -8.39
N THR A 156 -6.51 2.00 -7.40
CA THR A 156 -7.79 1.40 -7.05
C THR A 156 -8.77 1.47 -8.23
N ALA A 157 -9.45 0.37 -8.50
CA ALA A 157 -10.38 0.18 -9.62
C ALA A 157 -9.76 0.34 -11.03
N VAL A 158 -8.44 0.31 -11.16
CA VAL A 158 -7.72 0.32 -12.43
C VAL A 158 -7.42 -1.12 -12.85
N ASP A 159 -7.64 -1.44 -14.14
CA ASP A 159 -7.32 -2.76 -14.69
C ASP A 159 -5.81 -3.08 -14.61
N PRO A 160 -5.40 -4.37 -14.69
CA PRO A 160 -4.00 -4.74 -14.52
C PRO A 160 -3.02 -4.11 -15.51
N ALA A 161 -3.48 -3.75 -16.73
CA ALA A 161 -2.61 -3.09 -17.72
C ALA A 161 -2.43 -1.62 -17.39
N GLY A 162 -3.50 -0.93 -17.00
CA GLY A 162 -3.50 0.45 -16.52
C GLY A 162 -2.65 0.61 -15.26
N ARG A 163 -2.78 -0.33 -14.29
CA ARG A 163 -1.97 -0.36 -13.06
C ARG A 163 -0.47 -0.41 -13.37
N ARG A 164 -0.04 -1.35 -14.23
CA ARG A 164 1.36 -1.43 -14.67
C ARG A 164 1.85 -0.18 -15.40
N ALA A 165 0.96 0.52 -16.10
CA ALA A 165 1.32 1.77 -16.73
C ALA A 165 1.55 2.89 -15.71
N LEU A 166 0.71 2.99 -14.67
CA LEU A 166 0.88 3.92 -13.56
C LEU A 166 2.15 3.64 -12.76
N TRP A 167 2.43 2.38 -12.42
CA TRP A 167 3.66 2.01 -11.71
C TRP A 167 4.91 2.50 -12.44
N ARG A 168 4.97 2.33 -13.77
CA ARG A 168 6.09 2.86 -14.57
C ARG A 168 6.18 4.39 -14.55
N VAL A 169 5.06 5.08 -14.38
CA VAL A 169 5.08 6.55 -14.19
C VAL A 169 5.70 6.86 -12.84
N PHE A 170 5.26 6.22 -11.75
CA PHE A 170 5.77 6.45 -10.41
C PHE A 170 7.26 6.10 -10.28
N GLU A 171 7.69 4.96 -10.86
CA GLU A 171 9.11 4.57 -10.93
C GLU A 171 9.95 5.68 -11.60
N ARG A 172 9.51 6.22 -12.75
CA ARG A 172 10.25 7.31 -13.44
C ARG A 172 10.28 8.61 -12.65
N LEU A 173 9.21 8.95 -11.93
CA LEU A 173 9.17 10.15 -11.08
C LEU A 173 10.14 10.01 -9.90
N ALA A 174 10.18 8.84 -9.27
CA ALA A 174 11.13 8.52 -8.22
C ALA A 174 12.58 8.58 -8.73
N ASP A 175 12.86 7.96 -9.88
CA ASP A 175 14.17 8.02 -10.54
C ASP A 175 14.61 9.46 -10.88
N ALA A 176 13.65 10.36 -11.13
CA ALA A 176 13.89 11.79 -11.36
C ALA A 176 14.09 12.58 -10.05
N GLY A 177 13.89 11.96 -8.89
CA GLY A 177 14.10 12.55 -7.57
C GLY A 177 12.85 13.10 -6.88
N THR A 178 11.66 12.89 -7.45
CA THR A 178 10.39 13.25 -6.77
C THR A 178 10.17 12.34 -5.58
N THR A 179 9.90 12.92 -4.40
CA THR A 179 9.48 12.15 -3.24
C THR A 179 8.03 11.71 -3.40
N ILE A 180 7.73 10.44 -3.20
CA ILE A 180 6.37 9.92 -3.35
C ILE A 180 5.90 9.34 -2.02
N VAL A 181 4.74 9.81 -1.55
CA VAL A 181 4.00 9.19 -0.45
C VAL A 181 2.72 8.61 -1.01
N LEU A 182 2.62 7.29 -1.06
CA LEU A 182 1.44 6.61 -1.59
C LEU A 182 0.70 5.84 -0.50
N THR A 183 -0.62 5.79 -0.60
CA THR A 183 -1.42 4.85 0.19
C THR A 183 -1.89 3.73 -0.69
N THR A 184 -1.95 2.53 -0.16
CA THR A 184 -2.52 1.38 -0.85
C THR A 184 -3.00 0.31 0.14
N HIS A 185 -3.94 -0.51 -0.29
CA HIS A 185 -4.29 -1.77 0.36
C HIS A 185 -3.73 -2.99 -0.42
N ASP A 186 -3.10 -2.74 -1.58
CA ASP A 186 -2.45 -3.76 -2.40
C ASP A 186 -0.97 -3.90 -1.96
N MET A 187 -0.69 -4.97 -1.19
CA MET A 187 0.65 -5.23 -0.66
C MET A 187 1.69 -5.41 -1.78
N ALA A 188 1.29 -6.02 -2.90
CA ALA A 188 2.17 -6.22 -4.05
C ALA A 188 2.55 -4.89 -4.74
N GLU A 189 1.67 -3.88 -4.69
CA GLU A 189 2.02 -2.53 -5.14
C GLU A 189 3.08 -1.89 -4.27
N ALA A 190 2.91 -1.97 -2.94
CA ALA A 190 3.88 -1.43 -1.99
C ALA A 190 5.23 -2.16 -2.08
N GLU A 191 5.21 -3.48 -2.14
CA GLU A 191 6.43 -4.31 -2.27
C GLU A 191 7.22 -3.98 -3.55
N ARG A 192 6.49 -3.64 -4.63
CA ARG A 192 7.11 -3.29 -5.91
C ARG A 192 7.68 -1.89 -5.96
N LEU A 193 6.97 -0.89 -5.39
CA LEU A 193 7.26 0.53 -5.63
C LEU A 193 8.01 1.19 -4.48
N ALA A 194 7.79 0.75 -3.24
CA ALA A 194 8.24 1.48 -2.08
C ALA A 194 9.68 1.13 -1.69
N ASP A 195 10.46 2.17 -1.35
CA ASP A 195 11.73 2.02 -0.66
C ASP A 195 11.49 1.63 0.80
N ARG A 196 10.46 2.23 1.42
CA ARG A 196 10.01 1.89 2.77
C ARG A 196 8.49 1.89 2.88
N VAL A 197 8.01 1.05 3.77
CA VAL A 197 6.58 0.83 4.03
C VAL A 197 6.31 1.08 5.51
N ALA A 198 5.18 1.75 5.81
CA ALA A 198 4.58 1.72 7.12
C ALA A 198 3.28 0.90 7.06
N LEU A 199 3.21 -0.16 7.86
CA LEU A 199 2.02 -1.01 7.99
C LEU A 199 1.09 -0.41 9.05
N LEU A 200 -0.11 -0.02 8.62
CA LEU A 200 -1.14 0.59 9.48
C LEU A 200 -2.16 -0.46 9.91
N VAL A 201 -2.34 -0.59 11.21
CA VAL A 201 -3.38 -1.41 11.85
C VAL A 201 -4.15 -0.51 12.82
N ASP A 202 -5.45 -0.42 12.67
CA ASP A 202 -6.37 0.32 13.56
C ASP A 202 -5.91 1.75 13.92
N GLY A 203 -5.46 2.49 12.91
CA GLY A 203 -5.03 3.88 13.06
C GLY A 203 -3.61 4.07 13.60
N SER A 204 -2.88 3.01 13.88
CA SER A 204 -1.52 3.02 14.40
C SER A 204 -0.53 2.39 13.42
N VAL A 205 0.74 2.76 13.49
CA VAL A 205 1.82 2.11 12.73
C VAL A 205 2.30 0.90 13.52
N ALA A 206 2.02 -0.30 12.99
CA ALA A 206 2.48 -1.56 13.58
C ALA A 206 3.97 -1.82 13.31
N ALA A 207 4.44 -1.55 12.09
CA ALA A 207 5.85 -1.70 11.72
C ALA A 207 6.22 -0.73 10.59
N THR A 208 7.50 -0.38 10.49
CA THR A 208 8.07 0.42 9.40
C THR A 208 9.44 -0.13 9.03
N GLY A 209 9.66 -0.37 7.73
CA GLY A 209 10.94 -0.88 7.20
C GLY A 209 10.91 -0.94 5.68
N THR A 210 11.96 -1.43 5.05
CA THR A 210 11.90 -1.85 3.65
C THR A 210 10.96 -3.05 3.52
N PRO A 211 10.32 -3.27 2.35
CA PRO A 211 9.51 -4.48 2.15
C PRO A 211 10.23 -5.77 2.55
N GLN A 212 11.51 -5.90 2.18
CA GLN A 212 12.33 -7.07 2.48
C GLN A 212 12.59 -7.26 3.97
N GLU A 213 12.86 -6.16 4.73
CA GLU A 213 13.03 -6.22 6.19
C GLU A 213 11.72 -6.67 6.85
N LEU A 214 10.58 -6.09 6.46
CA LEU A 214 9.28 -6.45 7.02
C LEU A 214 8.91 -7.91 6.73
N ILE A 215 9.17 -8.39 5.50
CA ILE A 215 8.96 -9.81 5.14
C ILE A 215 9.88 -10.73 5.96
N ALA A 216 11.15 -10.36 6.12
CA ALA A 216 12.10 -11.18 6.87
C ALA A 216 11.76 -11.25 8.38
N ASP A 217 11.27 -10.14 8.96
CA ASP A 217 10.99 -10.04 10.38
C ASP A 217 9.61 -10.64 10.75
N TYR A 218 8.61 -10.54 9.86
CA TYR A 218 7.21 -10.84 10.16
C TYR A 218 6.52 -11.78 9.15
N GLY A 219 7.10 -12.06 7.97
CA GLY A 219 6.44 -12.85 6.92
C GLY A 219 6.34 -14.36 7.20
N GLY A 220 7.03 -14.82 8.25
CA GLY A 220 7.06 -16.23 8.60
C GLY A 220 7.91 -17.09 7.65
N PRO A 221 7.80 -18.43 7.74
CA PRO A 221 8.59 -19.35 6.94
C PRO A 221 8.11 -19.47 5.49
N THR A 222 8.97 -19.98 4.63
CA THR A 222 8.58 -20.46 3.30
C THR A 222 7.55 -21.58 3.41
N ARG A 223 6.66 -21.70 2.42
CA ARG A 223 5.57 -22.68 2.44
C ARG A 223 5.54 -23.47 1.15
N LEU A 224 5.43 -24.81 1.26
CA LEU A 224 5.07 -25.67 0.14
C LEU A 224 3.59 -26.04 0.28
N VAL A 225 2.75 -25.52 -0.62
CA VAL A 225 1.32 -25.82 -0.68
C VAL A 225 1.09 -26.94 -1.67
N VAL A 226 0.43 -28.00 -1.23
CA VAL A 226 0.11 -29.21 -2.00
C VAL A 226 -1.38 -29.27 -2.19
N GLU A 227 -1.84 -29.12 -3.43
CA GLU A 227 -3.24 -29.30 -3.81
C GLU A 227 -3.53 -30.78 -3.96
N LEU A 228 -4.45 -31.32 -3.17
CA LEU A 228 -4.79 -32.75 -3.20
C LEU A 228 -5.81 -33.07 -4.28
N ALA A 229 -5.73 -34.26 -4.84
CA ALA A 229 -6.71 -34.80 -5.80
C ALA A 229 -8.09 -35.07 -5.17
N GLY A 230 -8.20 -35.05 -3.84
CA GLY A 230 -9.42 -35.25 -3.07
C GLY A 230 -9.58 -34.19 -1.98
N ALA A 231 -10.83 -33.93 -1.57
CA ALA A 231 -11.11 -32.99 -0.49
C ALA A 231 -10.72 -33.62 0.86
N LEU A 232 -9.96 -32.85 1.66
CA LEU A 232 -9.77 -33.07 3.09
C LEU A 232 -10.51 -31.95 3.85
N ASP A 233 -11.01 -32.28 5.04
CA ASP A 233 -11.56 -31.27 5.91
C ASP A 233 -10.41 -30.52 6.61
N ALA A 234 -10.51 -29.18 6.68
CA ALA A 234 -9.52 -28.34 7.36
C ALA A 234 -9.35 -28.81 8.82
N GLY A 235 -8.09 -28.96 9.25
CA GLY A 235 -7.75 -29.45 10.59
C GLY A 235 -7.74 -30.98 10.71
N GLU A 236 -7.87 -31.73 9.62
CA GLU A 236 -7.63 -33.17 9.62
C GLU A 236 -6.13 -33.45 9.78
N GLU A 237 -5.76 -34.34 10.70
CA GLU A 237 -4.35 -34.70 10.91
C GLU A 237 -3.87 -35.61 9.76
N MET A 238 -2.80 -35.23 9.10
CA MET A 238 -2.14 -35.98 8.07
C MET A 238 -0.75 -36.42 8.58
N ASP A 239 -0.50 -37.73 8.63
CA ASP A 239 0.83 -38.26 8.98
C ASP A 239 1.68 -38.41 7.70
N VAL A 240 2.61 -37.47 7.53
CA VAL A 240 3.63 -37.53 6.46
C VAL A 240 4.98 -37.65 7.13
N ALA A 241 5.60 -38.80 7.01
CA ALA A 241 6.82 -39.14 7.75
C ALA A 241 7.93 -38.09 7.59
N GLY A 242 8.35 -37.51 8.70
CA GLY A 242 9.44 -36.52 8.73
C GLY A 242 8.99 -35.05 8.58
N PHE A 243 7.69 -34.80 8.36
CA PHE A 243 7.11 -33.46 8.21
C PHE A 243 5.90 -33.30 9.11
N ASP A 244 5.60 -32.07 9.48
CA ASP A 244 4.41 -31.69 10.26
C ASP A 244 3.52 -30.77 9.40
N PRO A 245 2.69 -31.37 8.50
CA PRO A 245 1.86 -30.59 7.60
C PRO A 245 0.59 -30.07 8.27
N GLU A 246 0.19 -28.87 7.88
CA GLU A 246 -1.10 -28.27 8.24
C GLU A 246 -2.12 -28.48 7.10
N VAL A 247 -3.30 -29.03 7.40
CA VAL A 247 -4.40 -29.13 6.44
C VAL A 247 -5.24 -27.87 6.48
N THR A 248 -5.25 -27.12 5.39
CA THR A 248 -5.95 -25.85 5.22
C THR A 248 -7.03 -25.96 4.15
N GLY A 249 -7.82 -24.89 3.96
CA GLY A 249 -8.78 -24.82 2.85
C GLY A 249 -8.14 -24.75 1.45
N GLU A 250 -6.84 -24.46 1.36
CA GLU A 250 -6.08 -24.40 0.10
C GLU A 250 -5.36 -25.73 -0.21
N GLY A 251 -5.31 -26.66 0.73
CA GLY A 251 -4.60 -27.95 0.60
C GLY A 251 -3.77 -28.27 1.83
N VAL A 252 -2.72 -29.05 1.64
CA VAL A 252 -1.75 -29.39 2.68
C VAL A 252 -0.55 -28.46 2.58
N VAL A 253 -0.22 -27.82 3.69
CA VAL A 253 0.86 -26.83 3.77
C VAL A 253 2.01 -27.37 4.61
N PHE A 254 3.18 -27.39 4.03
CA PHE A 254 4.44 -27.71 4.71
C PHE A 254 5.20 -26.41 4.93
N ALA A 255 5.43 -26.04 6.18
CA ALA A 255 6.21 -24.85 6.53
C ALA A 255 7.72 -25.15 6.51
N ASP A 256 8.52 -24.11 6.31
CA ASP A 256 9.98 -24.13 6.38
C ASP A 256 10.64 -25.11 5.39
N VAL A 257 10.06 -25.24 4.19
CA VAL A 257 10.57 -26.11 3.12
C VAL A 257 11.47 -25.30 2.19
N ALA A 258 12.75 -25.65 2.11
CA ALA A 258 13.67 -25.08 1.13
C ALA A 258 13.42 -25.70 -0.27
N PRO A 259 13.77 -25.02 -1.37
CA PRO A 259 13.58 -25.56 -2.72
C PRO A 259 14.28 -26.91 -2.95
N GLU A 260 15.41 -27.15 -2.29
CA GLU A 260 16.15 -28.42 -2.32
C GLU A 260 15.45 -29.57 -1.60
N ASP A 261 14.52 -29.27 -0.66
CA ASP A 261 13.84 -30.29 0.15
C ASP A 261 12.47 -30.68 -0.45
N ILE A 262 12.05 -30.06 -1.56
CA ILE A 262 10.77 -30.36 -2.22
C ILE A 262 10.68 -31.84 -2.64
N ASP A 263 11.77 -32.41 -3.15
CA ASP A 263 11.81 -33.82 -3.58
C ASP A 263 11.57 -34.77 -2.39
N ASP A 264 12.03 -34.43 -1.19
CA ASP A 264 11.83 -35.21 0.04
C ASP A 264 10.36 -35.18 0.48
N VAL A 265 9.71 -34.01 0.39
CA VAL A 265 8.26 -33.87 0.67
C VAL A 265 7.45 -34.68 -0.34
N VAL A 266 7.79 -34.60 -1.63
CA VAL A 266 7.13 -35.40 -2.68
C VAL A 266 7.30 -36.92 -2.45
N ALA A 267 8.48 -37.36 -2.05
CA ALA A 267 8.74 -38.78 -1.72
C ALA A 267 7.89 -39.24 -0.53
N ALA A 268 7.84 -38.41 0.54
CA ALA A 268 7.06 -38.73 1.73
C ALA A 268 5.54 -38.75 1.46
N LEU A 269 5.00 -37.84 0.62
CA LEU A 269 3.61 -37.88 0.17
C LEU A 269 3.28 -39.17 -0.61
N ASN A 270 4.15 -39.56 -1.54
CA ASN A 270 3.98 -40.80 -2.31
C ASN A 270 4.01 -42.03 -1.41
N ASP A 271 4.93 -42.11 -0.43
CA ASP A 271 5.03 -43.18 0.53
C ASP A 271 3.81 -43.29 1.45
N ALA A 272 3.20 -42.13 1.78
CA ALA A 272 1.93 -42.02 2.53
C ALA A 272 0.70 -42.38 1.66
N GLY A 273 0.87 -42.54 0.34
CA GLY A 273 -0.21 -42.85 -0.60
C GLY A 273 -1.14 -41.67 -0.87
N VAL A 274 -0.64 -40.43 -0.72
CA VAL A 274 -1.38 -39.21 -0.94
C VAL A 274 -1.29 -38.79 -2.41
N ASP A 275 -2.44 -38.75 -3.09
CA ASP A 275 -2.53 -38.27 -4.47
C ASP A 275 -2.72 -36.72 -4.48
N PHE A 276 -1.88 -36.03 -5.22
CA PHE A 276 -1.94 -34.55 -5.35
C PHE A 276 -1.94 -34.12 -6.83
N GLU A 277 -2.53 -32.94 -7.10
CA GLU A 277 -2.68 -32.39 -8.44
C GLU A 277 -1.64 -31.31 -8.74
N ALA A 278 -1.25 -30.50 -7.75
CA ALA A 278 -0.29 -29.42 -7.92
C ALA A 278 0.57 -29.21 -6.66
N LEU A 279 1.76 -28.67 -6.88
CA LEU A 279 2.68 -28.20 -5.87
C LEU A 279 3.00 -26.73 -6.13
N SER A 280 2.91 -25.89 -5.11
CA SER A 280 3.24 -24.48 -5.18
C SER A 280 4.16 -24.11 -4.03
N TRP A 281 5.43 -23.86 -4.33
CA TRP A 281 6.36 -23.32 -3.36
C TRP A 281 6.23 -21.81 -3.32
N ARG A 282 6.08 -21.23 -2.11
CA ARG A 282 5.83 -19.83 -1.90
C ARG A 282 6.81 -19.24 -0.90
N GLU A 283 7.45 -18.15 -1.26
CA GLU A 283 8.14 -17.26 -0.31
C GLU A 283 7.11 -16.45 0.44
N PRO A 284 7.42 -16.06 1.70
CA PRO A 284 6.57 -15.13 2.43
C PRO A 284 6.50 -13.77 1.71
N THR A 285 5.38 -13.09 1.85
CA THR A 285 5.08 -11.80 1.22
C THR A 285 4.85 -10.72 2.26
N LEU A 286 4.73 -9.46 1.81
CA LEU A 286 4.34 -8.35 2.70
C LEU A 286 2.91 -8.54 3.24
N GLU A 287 2.04 -9.28 2.53
CA GLU A 287 0.70 -9.62 2.99
C GLU A 287 0.76 -10.59 4.18
N ASP A 288 1.64 -11.60 4.14
CA ASP A 288 1.87 -12.50 5.27
C ASP A 288 2.38 -11.74 6.49
N ALA A 289 3.35 -10.82 6.30
CA ALA A 289 3.87 -9.97 7.37
C ALA A 289 2.78 -9.07 7.99
N TYR A 290 1.89 -8.53 7.15
CA TYR A 290 0.77 -7.73 7.62
C TYR A 290 -0.22 -8.56 8.45
N LEU A 291 -0.59 -9.76 7.99
CA LEU A 291 -1.54 -10.64 8.67
C LEU A 291 -1.03 -11.07 10.06
N GLU A 292 0.26 -11.34 10.19
CA GLU A 292 0.88 -11.64 11.49
C GLU A 292 0.76 -10.46 12.45
N LEU A 293 1.17 -9.26 12.02
CA LEU A 293 1.09 -8.05 12.84
C LEU A 293 -0.35 -7.65 13.19
N ALA A 294 -1.32 -7.87 12.30
CA ALA A 294 -2.72 -7.58 12.54
C ALA A 294 -3.35 -8.60 13.51
N GLY A 295 -2.97 -9.88 13.42
CA GLY A 295 -3.40 -10.93 14.34
C GLY A 295 -2.90 -10.70 15.77
N ASP A 296 -1.66 -10.27 15.91
CA ASP A 296 -1.10 -9.89 17.21
C ASP A 296 -1.81 -8.69 17.84
N ALA A 297 -2.22 -7.71 17.03
CA ALA A 297 -2.95 -6.53 17.50
C ALA A 297 -4.35 -6.90 18.04
N GLU A 298 -5.07 -7.81 17.38
CA GLU A 298 -6.36 -8.31 17.87
C GLU A 298 -6.22 -9.13 19.17
N GLY A 299 -5.14 -9.90 19.30
CA GLY A 299 -4.82 -10.68 20.51
C GLY A 299 -4.55 -9.78 21.71
N VAL A 300 -3.79 -8.70 21.54
CA VAL A 300 -3.49 -7.72 22.61
C VAL A 300 -4.77 -6.97 23.05
N ALA A 301 -5.60 -6.56 22.11
CA ALA A 301 -6.87 -5.87 22.40
C ALA A 301 -7.87 -6.77 23.17
N ALA A 302 -7.85 -8.08 22.93
CA ALA A 302 -8.69 -9.05 23.64
C ALA A 302 -8.20 -9.26 25.08
N ASP A 303 -6.90 -9.30 25.32
CA ASP A 303 -6.31 -9.45 26.67
C ASP A 303 -6.51 -8.19 27.54
N ASP A 304 -6.39 -6.99 26.97
CA ASP A 304 -6.67 -5.73 27.68
C ASP A 304 -8.15 -5.61 28.07
N ALA A 305 -9.07 -6.11 27.24
CA ALA A 305 -10.49 -6.13 27.53
C ALA A 305 -10.85 -7.11 28.68
N VAL A 306 -10.15 -8.23 28.78
CA VAL A 306 -10.33 -9.22 29.86
C VAL A 306 -9.73 -8.69 31.17
N GLY A 307 -8.56 -8.04 31.12
CA GLY A 307 -7.91 -7.44 32.29
C GLY A 307 -8.72 -6.29 32.91
N ALA A 308 -9.42 -5.49 32.10
CA ALA A 308 -10.27 -4.40 32.58
C ALA A 308 -11.56 -4.89 33.28
N ALA A 309 -12.04 -6.10 32.96
CA ALA A 309 -13.23 -6.69 33.58
C ALA A 309 -12.96 -7.33 34.95
N GLU A 310 -11.72 -7.67 35.28
CA GLU A 310 -11.34 -8.28 36.58
C GLU A 310 -11.02 -7.26 37.68
N VAL A 311 -10.75 -6.01 37.37
CA VAL A 311 -10.42 -4.95 38.36
C VAL A 311 -11.68 -4.24 38.91
N GLY A 312 -12.87 -4.55 38.40
CA GLY A 312 -14.17 -3.94 38.73
C GLY A 312 -15.04 -4.77 39.66
N ARG A 313 -14.51 -5.70 40.46
CA ARG A 313 -15.26 -6.44 41.50
C ARG A 313 -14.76 -6.24 42.90
#